data_2025d5c0dd120f8a768f5980a3cb215f
#
_entry.id   2025d5c0dd120f8a768f5980a3cb215f
#
_cell.length_a   1.000
_cell.length_b   1.000
_cell.length_c   1.000
_cell.angle_alpha   90.00
_cell.angle_beta   90.00
_cell.angle_gamma   90.00
#
_symmetry.space_group_name_H-M   'P 1'
#
loop_
_entity.id
_entity.type
_entity.pdbx_description
1 polymer ?
#
loop_
_entity_poly.entity_id
_entity_poly.type
_entity_poly.pdbx_seq_one_letter_code
_entity_poly.pdbx_strand_id
1 'polypeptide(L)'
;VGQNTGIRSRSVLSQTGSYKGIERMRQPLSRELSNLLERGRDRQLRLAVTGLSQAGKTAFLTSLVNQLRHAGVEAQLDLLPAAREGRLLGAQRLNQPDLGVPRFPYDPGMAALRDTPPRWPEPTRGISELRLQLRYRPARSGWLTPEIAHLTLDLFDYPGEWLLDLPLLQHDFYSWSQAQALHEGEQRRGLFSEWLTAVEQLDPAGEADEAQLAALAEEYAQGLRRAKKAGFSDLQPGRFLLPGELEGAPVLQFFPLPQLDASQHNTSRETLEALPANSLYATLAARFRYYQQQVVKPFYRDHFRRFDRQIVLVDVLGALNAGPERFEDLSSALRQLMHSFDYGQRSLLTRLFAPRIDRLAIAATKADHVTPD
;
A
#
# COMPACT_ATOMS: atom_id res chain seq x y z
N VAL A 1 -15.98 -45.95 51.28
CA VAL A 1 -14.67 -45.30 51.27
C VAL A 1 -14.54 -44.58 49.91
N GLY A 2 -14.83 -43.29 49.94
CA GLY A 2 -14.81 -42.45 48.80
C GLY A 2 -13.47 -41.73 48.67
N GLN A 3 -13.00 -41.48 47.47
CA GLN A 3 -12.05 -40.39 47.19
C GLN A 3 -12.51 -39.61 45.99
N ASN A 4 -12.78 -38.35 46.27
CA ASN A 4 -13.19 -37.29 45.41
C ASN A 4 -11.93 -36.61 44.89
N THR A 5 -11.61 -36.67 43.58
CA THR A 5 -10.54 -35.89 42.95
C THR A 5 -11.15 -34.78 42.10
N GLY A 6 -11.21 -33.59 42.71
CA GLY A 6 -11.65 -32.37 42.05
C GLY A 6 -10.65 -31.90 40.98
N ILE A 7 -11.13 -31.80 39.76
CA ILE A 7 -10.45 -31.13 38.67
C ILE A 7 -10.68 -29.65 38.84
N ARG A 8 -9.61 -28.90 39.16
CA ARG A 8 -9.61 -27.46 39.19
C ARG A 8 -9.57 -26.94 37.74
N SER A 9 -10.70 -26.39 37.30
CA SER A 9 -10.77 -25.54 36.10
C SER A 9 -9.96 -24.27 36.35
N ARG A 10 -8.81 -24.12 35.66
CA ARG A 10 -8.11 -22.82 35.57
C ARG A 10 -8.87 -21.94 34.60
N SER A 11 -9.46 -20.89 35.13
CA SER A 11 -10.02 -19.76 34.40
C SER A 11 -8.98 -19.09 33.59
N VAL A 12 -9.14 -19.16 32.26
CA VAL A 12 -8.44 -18.25 31.29
C VAL A 12 -9.27 -17.00 31.25
N LEU A 13 -8.91 -16.02 32.05
CA LEU A 13 -9.50 -14.69 31.98
C LEU A 13 -8.38 -13.63 31.89
N SER A 14 -8.65 -12.71 30.97
CA SER A 14 -8.09 -11.35 30.82
C SER A 14 -6.78 -11.18 30.08
N GLN A 15 -6.88 -11.13 28.74
CA GLN A 15 -6.10 -10.22 27.94
C GLN A 15 -7.03 -9.25 27.19
N THR A 16 -7.71 -8.39 27.92
CA THR A 16 -8.56 -7.30 27.37
C THR A 16 -7.83 -5.98 27.28
N GLY A 17 -6.49 -5.98 27.18
CA GLY A 17 -5.67 -4.78 27.16
C GLY A 17 -5.39 -4.15 25.81
N SER A 18 -5.68 -4.82 24.68
CA SER A 18 -5.20 -4.36 23.36
C SER A 18 -6.26 -3.79 22.41
N TYR A 19 -7.53 -3.81 22.75
CA TYR A 19 -8.60 -3.38 21.82
C TYR A 19 -8.90 -1.88 21.81
N LYS A 20 -8.48 -1.12 22.81
CA LYS A 20 -8.69 0.35 22.85
C LYS A 20 -7.90 1.14 21.80
N GLY A 21 -6.83 0.57 21.27
CA GLY A 21 -6.05 1.19 20.19
C GLY A 21 -6.73 1.12 18.81
N ILE A 22 -7.51 0.05 18.59
CA ILE A 22 -8.17 -0.21 17.29
C ILE A 22 -9.49 0.57 17.18
N GLU A 23 -10.17 0.86 18.27
CA GLU A 23 -11.38 1.68 18.26
C GLU A 23 -11.13 3.14 17.88
N ARG A 24 -9.94 3.70 18.17
CA ARG A 24 -9.55 5.02 17.70
C ARG A 24 -9.31 5.11 16.18
N MET A 25 -9.06 3.99 15.51
CA MET A 25 -8.87 3.92 14.06
C MET A 25 -10.18 3.77 13.26
N ARG A 26 -11.32 3.55 13.94
CA ARG A 26 -12.62 3.29 13.31
C ARG A 26 -13.52 4.50 13.11
N GLN A 27 -12.96 5.71 13.02
CA GLN A 27 -13.79 6.83 12.55
C GLN A 27 -13.87 6.76 11.02
N PRO A 28 -15.04 6.56 10.43
CA PRO A 28 -15.16 6.45 8.99
C PRO A 28 -14.70 7.74 8.31
N LEU A 29 -14.10 7.62 7.13
CA LEU A 29 -13.62 8.72 6.28
C LEU A 29 -14.71 9.82 6.12
N SER A 30 -15.98 9.41 6.14
CA SER A 30 -17.15 10.27 6.11
C SER A 30 -17.23 11.27 7.26
N ARG A 31 -16.89 10.88 8.49
CA ARG A 31 -16.86 11.79 9.65
C ARG A 31 -15.76 12.84 9.54
N GLU A 32 -14.65 12.45 8.93
CA GLU A 32 -13.51 13.34 8.75
C GLU A 32 -13.77 14.41 7.70
N LEU A 33 -14.24 14.00 6.53
CA LEU A 33 -14.65 14.92 5.49
C LEU A 33 -15.75 15.86 6.03
N SER A 34 -16.67 15.34 6.84
CA SER A 34 -17.69 16.14 7.51
C SER A 34 -17.10 17.13 8.50
N ASN A 35 -16.12 16.74 9.33
CA ASN A 35 -15.48 17.66 10.28
C ASN A 35 -14.70 18.78 9.56
N LEU A 36 -14.12 18.50 8.39
CA LEU A 36 -13.48 19.53 7.57
C LEU A 36 -14.52 20.49 6.98
N LEU A 37 -15.64 19.96 6.50
CA LEU A 37 -16.74 20.74 5.97
C LEU A 37 -17.49 21.54 7.07
N GLU A 38 -17.43 21.12 8.33
CA GLU A 38 -18.03 21.83 9.46
C GLU A 38 -17.29 23.11 9.87
N ARG A 39 -15.99 23.19 9.57
CA ARG A 39 -15.13 24.29 10.06
C ARG A 39 -15.20 25.58 9.26
N GLY A 40 -15.91 25.61 8.12
CA GLY A 40 -16.23 26.80 7.36
C GLY A 40 -15.07 27.66 6.86
N ARG A 41 -13.86 27.10 6.73
CA ARG A 41 -12.68 27.76 6.16
C ARG A 41 -12.23 27.07 4.89
N ASP A 42 -11.81 27.82 3.89
CA ASP A 42 -11.17 27.28 2.71
C ASP A 42 -9.95 26.48 3.12
N ARG A 43 -9.94 25.20 2.76
CA ARG A 43 -8.90 24.25 3.14
C ARG A 43 -8.47 23.42 1.95
N GLN A 44 -7.26 22.94 2.04
CA GLN A 44 -6.71 21.93 1.13
C GLN A 44 -6.58 20.61 1.87
N LEU A 45 -6.97 19.53 1.22
CA LEU A 45 -6.82 18.15 1.69
C LEU A 45 -6.20 17.32 0.59
N ARG A 46 -5.10 16.66 0.90
CA ARG A 46 -4.43 15.70 0.02
C ARG A 46 -4.82 14.29 0.43
N LEU A 47 -5.63 13.65 -0.39
CA LEU A 47 -6.14 12.31 -0.17
C LEU A 47 -5.50 11.36 -1.18
N ALA A 48 -4.69 10.43 -0.71
CA ALA A 48 -4.18 9.34 -1.52
C ALA A 48 -5.11 8.14 -1.44
N VAL A 49 -5.36 7.52 -2.58
CA VAL A 49 -6.07 6.25 -2.68
C VAL A 49 -5.17 5.25 -3.36
N THR A 50 -4.96 4.14 -2.70
CA THR A 50 -4.19 3.03 -3.22
C THR A 50 -4.90 1.72 -2.93
N GLY A 51 -4.38 0.61 -3.41
CA GLY A 51 -4.97 -0.70 -3.12
C GLY A 51 -4.00 -1.80 -3.51
N LEU A 52 -3.91 -2.81 -2.66
CA LEU A 52 -3.21 -4.03 -3.01
C LEU A 52 -3.88 -4.69 -4.21
N SER A 53 -3.17 -5.57 -4.87
CA SER A 53 -3.54 -6.14 -6.18
C SER A 53 -5.04 -6.31 -6.42
N GLN A 54 -5.54 -5.79 -7.54
CA GLN A 54 -6.93 -5.94 -8.02
C GLN A 54 -8.06 -5.45 -7.08
N ALA A 55 -7.77 -4.60 -6.10
CA ALA A 55 -8.75 -4.08 -5.15
C ALA A 55 -9.76 -3.05 -5.73
N GLY A 56 -9.83 -2.86 -7.06
CA GLY A 56 -10.81 -1.97 -7.70
C GLY A 56 -10.53 -0.46 -7.56
N LYS A 57 -9.29 -0.07 -7.29
CA LYS A 57 -8.89 1.30 -6.99
C LYS A 57 -9.34 2.35 -8.02
N THR A 58 -9.05 2.13 -9.30
CA THR A 58 -9.36 3.09 -10.36
C THR A 58 -10.88 3.28 -10.52
N ALA A 59 -11.66 2.20 -10.41
CA ALA A 59 -13.12 2.26 -10.43
C ALA A 59 -13.65 3.02 -9.21
N PHE A 60 -13.12 2.75 -8.01
CA PHE A 60 -13.48 3.47 -6.79
C PHE A 60 -13.24 4.98 -6.92
N LEU A 61 -12.03 5.39 -7.37
CA LEU A 61 -11.69 6.80 -7.56
C LEU A 61 -12.58 7.47 -8.62
N THR A 62 -12.79 6.80 -9.77
CA THR A 62 -13.66 7.30 -10.83
C THR A 62 -15.08 7.53 -10.31
N SER A 63 -15.63 6.57 -9.57
CA SER A 63 -16.96 6.67 -8.96
C SER A 63 -17.02 7.75 -7.89
N LEU A 64 -16.03 7.84 -7.01
CA LEU A 64 -15.95 8.89 -5.98
C LEU A 64 -15.95 10.28 -6.59
N VAL A 65 -15.11 10.51 -7.61
CA VAL A 65 -15.05 11.79 -8.33
C VAL A 65 -16.40 12.12 -8.98
N ASN A 66 -17.05 11.13 -9.60
CA ASN A 66 -18.36 11.30 -10.21
C ASN A 66 -19.41 11.70 -9.18
N GLN A 67 -19.47 10.99 -8.04
CA GLN A 67 -20.41 11.27 -6.96
C GLN A 67 -20.18 12.67 -6.35
N LEU A 68 -18.94 13.06 -6.11
CA LEU A 68 -18.61 14.40 -5.58
C LEU A 68 -19.00 15.51 -6.55
N ARG A 69 -18.82 15.31 -7.86
CA ARG A 69 -19.20 16.32 -8.88
C ARG A 69 -20.70 16.51 -8.98
N HIS A 70 -21.49 15.47 -8.79
CA HIS A 70 -22.95 15.49 -8.90
C HIS A 70 -23.66 15.55 -7.53
N ALA A 71 -22.93 15.79 -6.45
CA ALA A 71 -23.45 15.74 -5.08
C ALA A 71 -24.67 16.65 -4.80
N GLY A 72 -24.82 17.74 -5.56
CA GLY A 72 -25.95 18.63 -5.42
C GLY A 72 -27.26 18.17 -6.10
N VAL A 73 -27.20 17.10 -6.91
CA VAL A 73 -28.35 16.67 -7.74
C VAL A 73 -28.72 15.20 -7.46
N GLU A 74 -27.77 14.28 -7.49
CA GLU A 74 -28.04 12.83 -7.51
C GLU A 74 -27.02 12.00 -6.73
N ALA A 75 -26.28 12.59 -5.78
CA ALA A 75 -25.23 11.85 -5.09
C ALA A 75 -25.77 10.78 -4.14
N GLN A 76 -25.29 9.56 -4.30
CA GLN A 76 -25.48 8.46 -3.35
C GLN A 76 -24.30 8.44 -2.34
N LEU A 77 -24.14 9.53 -1.60
CA LEU A 77 -23.10 9.71 -0.58
C LEU A 77 -23.71 9.77 0.82
N ASP A 78 -24.63 8.85 1.13
CA ASP A 78 -25.43 8.84 2.38
C ASP A 78 -24.55 8.71 3.64
N LEU A 79 -23.38 8.11 3.51
CA LEU A 79 -22.39 8.03 4.60
C LEU A 79 -21.73 9.39 4.89
N LEU A 80 -21.88 10.37 4.00
CA LEU A 80 -21.32 11.71 4.17
C LEU A 80 -22.44 12.64 4.68
N PRO A 81 -22.44 13.03 5.98
CA PRO A 81 -23.52 13.86 6.55
C PRO A 81 -23.79 15.13 5.76
N ALA A 82 -22.73 15.79 5.25
CA ALA A 82 -22.88 16.98 4.42
C ALA A 82 -23.66 16.75 3.11
N ALA A 83 -23.53 15.56 2.50
CA ALA A 83 -24.31 15.20 1.32
C ALA A 83 -25.75 14.85 1.72
N ARG A 84 -25.94 14.01 2.73
CA ARG A 84 -27.25 13.61 3.26
C ARG A 84 -28.08 14.80 3.73
N GLU A 85 -27.45 15.82 4.28
CA GLU A 85 -28.12 17.07 4.73
C GLU A 85 -28.26 18.10 3.62
N GLY A 86 -27.95 17.78 2.37
CA GLY A 86 -28.03 18.70 1.23
C GLY A 86 -27.06 19.88 1.29
N ARG A 87 -26.03 19.81 2.12
CA ARG A 87 -25.05 20.88 2.29
C ARG A 87 -23.89 20.80 1.28
N LEU A 88 -23.61 19.62 0.72
CA LEU A 88 -22.63 19.46 -0.33
C LEU A 88 -23.26 19.81 -1.68
N LEU A 89 -22.78 20.90 -2.31
CA LEU A 89 -23.39 21.49 -3.51
C LEU A 89 -22.79 20.94 -4.80
N GLY A 90 -21.71 20.15 -4.72
CA GLY A 90 -21.01 19.57 -5.86
C GLY A 90 -19.54 19.93 -5.88
N ALA A 91 -18.85 19.49 -6.93
CA ALA A 91 -17.44 19.78 -7.13
C ALA A 91 -17.12 20.12 -8.58
N GLN A 92 -16.10 20.95 -8.78
CA GLN A 92 -15.53 21.23 -10.10
C GLN A 92 -14.07 20.79 -10.16
N ARG A 93 -13.61 20.37 -11.34
CA ARG A 93 -12.20 20.07 -11.57
C ARG A 93 -11.42 21.38 -11.68
N LEU A 94 -10.26 21.44 -11.02
CA LEU A 94 -9.29 22.50 -11.15
C LEU A 94 -8.01 21.99 -11.83
N ASN A 95 -7.15 22.92 -12.24
CA ASN A 95 -5.82 22.58 -12.68
C ASN A 95 -4.99 22.10 -11.49
N GLN A 96 -4.29 20.98 -11.65
CA GLN A 96 -3.36 20.48 -10.66
C GLN A 96 -2.12 21.37 -10.57
N PRO A 97 -1.51 21.53 -9.39
CA PRO A 97 -0.35 22.40 -9.21
C PRO A 97 0.94 21.77 -9.71
N ASP A 98 1.05 20.44 -9.64
CA ASP A 98 2.24 19.72 -10.07
C ASP A 98 2.07 19.28 -11.52
N LEU A 99 2.81 19.96 -12.42
CA LEU A 99 2.77 19.66 -13.85
C LEU A 99 3.61 18.42 -14.21
N GLY A 100 4.45 17.95 -13.32
CA GLY A 100 5.25 16.71 -13.50
C GLY A 100 4.47 15.44 -13.20
N VAL A 101 3.32 15.55 -12.49
CA VAL A 101 2.47 14.38 -12.19
C VAL A 101 1.38 14.25 -13.27
N PRO A 102 1.22 13.09 -13.90
CA PRO A 102 0.14 12.84 -14.85
C PRO A 102 -1.24 13.08 -14.25
N ARG A 103 -2.18 13.54 -15.07
CA ARG A 103 -3.56 13.73 -14.63
C ARG A 103 -4.28 12.38 -14.52
N PHE A 104 -5.03 12.18 -13.43
CA PHE A 104 -5.88 10.99 -13.27
C PHE A 104 -6.88 10.88 -14.44
N PRO A 105 -6.98 9.71 -15.10
CA PRO A 105 -7.80 9.51 -16.31
C PRO A 105 -9.29 9.34 -15.98
N TYR A 106 -9.90 10.36 -15.38
CA TYR A 106 -11.31 10.33 -14.97
C TYR A 106 -12.26 10.10 -16.14
N ASP A 107 -12.10 10.85 -17.24
CA ASP A 107 -13.06 10.80 -18.36
C ASP A 107 -12.99 9.43 -19.09
N PRO A 108 -11.79 8.85 -19.39
CA PRO A 108 -11.69 7.47 -19.86
C PRO A 108 -12.26 6.43 -18.89
N GLY A 109 -12.04 6.62 -17.59
CA GLY A 109 -12.59 5.73 -16.55
C GLY A 109 -14.13 5.75 -16.55
N MET A 110 -14.73 6.92 -16.62
CA MET A 110 -16.19 7.05 -16.73
C MET A 110 -16.75 6.46 -18.02
N ALA A 111 -16.07 6.65 -19.15
CA ALA A 111 -16.45 6.03 -20.41
C ALA A 111 -16.48 4.50 -20.32
N ALA A 112 -15.42 3.90 -19.74
CA ALA A 112 -15.34 2.46 -19.54
C ALA A 112 -16.49 1.93 -18.65
N LEU A 113 -16.78 2.59 -17.53
CA LEU A 113 -17.85 2.18 -16.61
C LEU A 113 -19.25 2.34 -17.21
N ARG A 114 -19.45 3.24 -18.19
CA ARG A 114 -20.73 3.49 -18.88
C ARG A 114 -20.87 2.73 -20.17
N ASP A 115 -19.86 1.99 -20.59
CA ASP A 115 -19.90 1.21 -21.82
C ASP A 115 -20.96 0.08 -21.75
N THR A 116 -21.30 -0.47 -22.89
CA THR A 116 -22.29 -1.57 -22.98
C THR A 116 -21.66 -2.75 -23.75
N PRO A 117 -21.28 -3.83 -23.06
CA PRO A 117 -21.31 -4.04 -21.60
C PRO A 117 -20.27 -3.17 -20.85
N PRO A 118 -20.50 -2.85 -19.57
CA PRO A 118 -19.54 -2.08 -18.77
C PRO A 118 -18.16 -2.74 -18.72
N ARG A 119 -17.11 -1.92 -18.78
CA ARG A 119 -15.72 -2.37 -18.69
C ARG A 119 -15.02 -1.76 -17.50
N TRP A 120 -14.08 -2.49 -16.94
CA TRP A 120 -13.20 -1.95 -15.92
C TRP A 120 -12.29 -0.87 -16.50
N PRO A 121 -12.06 0.26 -15.78
CA PRO A 121 -11.06 1.23 -16.16
C PRO A 121 -9.65 0.62 -16.23
N GLU A 122 -8.79 1.20 -17.06
CA GLU A 122 -7.39 0.80 -17.16
C GLU A 122 -6.70 0.81 -15.78
N PRO A 123 -5.85 -0.18 -15.49
CA PRO A 123 -5.12 -0.24 -14.22
C PRO A 123 -4.10 0.90 -14.11
N THR A 124 -3.89 1.38 -12.89
CA THR A 124 -2.90 2.41 -12.58
C THR A 124 -1.49 1.89 -12.81
N ARG A 125 -0.72 2.57 -13.64
CA ARG A 125 0.68 2.21 -13.97
C ARG A 125 1.71 3.10 -13.27
N GLY A 126 1.30 4.25 -12.78
CA GLY A 126 2.14 5.24 -12.12
C GLY A 126 1.30 6.14 -11.22
N ILE A 127 1.95 7.16 -10.62
CA ILE A 127 1.22 8.16 -9.84
C ILE A 127 0.44 9.09 -10.77
N SER A 128 -0.78 9.44 -10.36
CA SER A 128 -1.58 10.46 -11.03
C SER A 128 -2.35 11.30 -10.01
N GLU A 129 -2.71 12.54 -10.41
CA GLU A 129 -3.37 13.52 -9.54
C GLU A 129 -4.64 14.05 -10.20
N LEU A 130 -5.67 14.32 -9.39
CA LEU A 130 -6.84 15.08 -9.77
C LEU A 130 -7.19 16.09 -8.68
N ARG A 131 -7.27 17.37 -9.03
CA ARG A 131 -7.71 18.42 -8.11
C ARG A 131 -9.18 18.75 -8.30
N LEU A 132 -9.94 18.70 -7.20
CA LEU A 132 -11.33 19.12 -7.11
C LEU A 132 -11.47 20.31 -6.16
N GLN A 133 -12.38 21.23 -6.47
CA GLN A 133 -12.90 22.19 -5.52
C GLN A 133 -14.34 21.82 -5.16
N LEU A 134 -14.54 21.36 -3.93
CA LEU A 134 -15.86 21.07 -3.39
C LEU A 134 -16.49 22.37 -2.88
N ARG A 135 -17.76 22.56 -3.18
CA ARG A 135 -18.59 23.67 -2.68
C ARG A 135 -19.59 23.13 -1.69
N TYR A 136 -19.70 23.76 -0.54
CA TYR A 136 -20.58 23.27 0.52
C TYR A 136 -21.09 24.41 1.43
N ARG A 137 -22.21 24.15 2.11
CA ARG A 137 -22.71 25.00 3.20
C ARG A 137 -22.15 24.50 4.52
N PRO A 138 -21.46 25.32 5.32
CA PRO A 138 -20.98 24.93 6.66
C PRO A 138 -22.15 24.50 7.55
N ALA A 139 -21.88 23.54 8.48
CA ALA A 139 -22.91 23.08 9.42
C ALA A 139 -23.25 24.12 10.47
N ARG A 140 -22.34 25.02 10.78
CA ARG A 140 -22.56 26.10 11.75
C ARG A 140 -22.47 27.42 11.01
N SER A 141 -23.55 28.22 11.12
CA SER A 141 -23.57 29.59 10.69
C SER A 141 -23.06 30.50 11.81
N GLY A 142 -22.22 31.46 11.50
CA GLY A 142 -21.72 32.48 12.39
C GLY A 142 -21.43 33.75 11.59
N TRP A 143 -21.37 34.91 12.23
CA TRP A 143 -21.19 36.19 11.53
C TRP A 143 -19.89 36.26 10.67
N LEU A 144 -18.91 35.40 10.95
CA LEU A 144 -17.66 35.24 10.17
C LEU A 144 -17.63 33.98 9.28
N THR A 145 -18.76 33.24 9.24
CA THR A 145 -18.83 32.01 8.44
C THR A 145 -19.46 32.34 7.08
N PRO A 146 -18.77 32.05 5.96
CA PRO A 146 -19.36 32.29 4.64
C PRO A 146 -20.56 31.37 4.42
N GLU A 147 -21.55 31.83 3.65
CA GLU A 147 -22.71 31.01 3.28
C GLU A 147 -22.30 29.77 2.47
N ILE A 148 -21.33 29.97 1.58
CA ILE A 148 -20.70 28.88 0.79
C ILE A 148 -19.21 28.88 1.07
N ALA A 149 -18.70 27.74 1.52
CA ALA A 149 -17.29 27.48 1.71
C ALA A 149 -16.74 26.53 0.64
N HIS A 150 -15.43 26.52 0.50
CA HIS A 150 -14.71 25.70 -0.46
C HIS A 150 -13.72 24.77 0.25
N LEU A 151 -13.61 23.54 -0.26
CA LEU A 151 -12.57 22.60 0.11
C LEU A 151 -11.84 22.16 -1.17
N THR A 152 -10.55 22.45 -1.25
CA THR A 152 -9.70 21.91 -2.31
C THR A 152 -9.29 20.50 -1.92
N LEU A 153 -9.68 19.52 -2.74
CA LEU A 153 -9.36 18.11 -2.56
C LEU A 153 -8.41 17.66 -3.68
N ASP A 154 -7.18 17.34 -3.31
CA ASP A 154 -6.21 16.73 -4.19
C ASP A 154 -6.27 15.21 -4.01
N LEU A 155 -6.73 14.52 -5.05
CA LEU A 155 -6.82 13.07 -5.11
C LEU A 155 -5.60 12.52 -5.81
N PHE A 156 -4.88 11.63 -5.15
CA PHE A 156 -3.73 10.94 -5.70
C PHE A 156 -4.05 9.45 -5.88
N ASP A 157 -3.77 8.96 -7.08
CA ASP A 157 -3.80 7.55 -7.43
C ASP A 157 -2.39 7.05 -7.68
N TYR A 158 -2.00 5.93 -7.10
CA TYR A 158 -0.71 5.29 -7.36
C TYR A 158 -0.79 3.78 -7.16
N PRO A 159 0.11 3.00 -7.81
CA PRO A 159 0.12 1.55 -7.67
C PRO A 159 0.30 1.13 -6.21
N GLY A 160 -0.54 0.21 -5.75
CA GLY A 160 -0.42 -0.34 -4.40
C GLY A 160 0.87 -1.13 -4.18
N GLU A 161 1.40 -1.69 -5.23
CA GLU A 161 2.67 -2.41 -5.26
C GLU A 161 3.84 -1.53 -4.78
N TRP A 162 3.81 -0.23 -5.05
CA TRP A 162 4.85 0.69 -4.59
C TRP A 162 4.87 0.88 -3.07
N LEU A 163 3.76 0.58 -2.39
CA LEU A 163 3.73 0.56 -0.93
C LEU A 163 4.55 -0.60 -0.35
N LEU A 164 4.63 -1.71 -1.09
CA LEU A 164 5.38 -2.89 -0.65
C LEU A 164 6.89 -2.64 -0.61
N ASP A 165 7.36 -1.55 -1.22
CA ASP A 165 8.75 -1.12 -1.13
C ASP A 165 9.08 -0.34 0.14
N LEU A 166 8.09 0.26 0.80
CA LEU A 166 8.34 1.07 2.00
C LEU A 166 8.98 0.29 3.15
N PRO A 167 8.59 -0.96 3.44
CA PRO A 167 9.26 -1.78 4.44
C PRO A 167 10.75 -1.98 4.16
N LEU A 168 11.17 -1.98 2.90
CA LEU A 168 12.59 -2.14 2.51
C LEU A 168 13.48 -1.07 3.13
N LEU A 169 12.96 0.12 3.43
CA LEU A 169 13.72 1.19 4.10
C LEU A 169 14.18 0.83 5.53
N GLN A 170 13.62 -0.22 6.12
CA GLN A 170 13.95 -0.70 7.46
C GLN A 170 14.95 -1.87 7.44
N HIS A 171 15.24 -2.43 6.26
CA HIS A 171 16.10 -3.57 6.05
C HIS A 171 17.41 -3.14 5.38
N ASP A 172 18.46 -3.88 5.64
CA ASP A 172 19.60 -4.02 4.75
C ASP A 172 19.40 -5.24 3.85
N PHE A 173 20.32 -5.47 2.92
CA PHE A 173 20.22 -6.58 1.98
C PHE A 173 20.19 -7.95 2.67
N TYR A 174 21.00 -8.12 3.74
CA TYR A 174 21.07 -9.36 4.51
C TYR A 174 19.73 -9.66 5.20
N SER A 175 19.21 -8.72 6.00
CA SER A 175 17.94 -8.91 6.72
C SER A 175 16.73 -9.01 5.79
N TRP A 176 16.76 -8.33 4.64
CA TRP A 176 15.72 -8.49 3.62
C TRP A 176 15.76 -9.87 2.98
N SER A 177 16.96 -10.38 2.61
CA SER A 177 17.11 -11.72 2.05
C SER A 177 16.60 -12.79 3.01
N GLN A 178 16.92 -12.68 4.30
CA GLN A 178 16.38 -13.59 5.33
C GLN A 178 14.86 -13.49 5.45
N ALA A 179 14.29 -12.28 5.44
CA ALA A 179 12.85 -12.09 5.52
C ALA A 179 12.14 -12.71 4.31
N GLN A 180 12.74 -12.66 3.11
CA GLN A 180 12.17 -13.30 1.92
C GLN A 180 12.27 -14.83 1.96
N ALA A 181 13.30 -15.39 2.58
CA ALA A 181 13.44 -16.84 2.76
C ALA A 181 12.35 -17.44 3.66
N LEU A 182 11.85 -16.67 4.64
CA LEU A 182 10.79 -17.08 5.56
C LEU A 182 9.38 -17.18 4.94
N HIS A 183 9.20 -16.77 3.70
CA HIS A 183 7.95 -16.95 2.97
C HIS A 183 7.82 -18.39 2.42
N GLU A 184 7.66 -19.37 3.31
CA GLU A 184 7.82 -20.80 3.04
C GLU A 184 6.57 -21.56 2.57
N GLY A 185 5.48 -20.88 2.18
CA GLY A 185 4.29 -21.57 1.67
C GLY A 185 4.63 -22.44 0.45
N GLU A 186 4.17 -23.72 0.46
CA GLU A 186 4.46 -24.67 -0.63
C GLU A 186 4.04 -24.15 -2.00
N GLN A 187 2.87 -23.52 -2.07
CA GLN A 187 2.37 -22.95 -3.31
C GLN A 187 3.24 -21.78 -3.79
N ARG A 188 3.68 -20.92 -2.87
CA ARG A 188 4.57 -19.81 -3.18
C ARG A 188 5.92 -20.30 -3.69
N ARG A 189 6.55 -21.26 -3.01
CA ARG A 189 7.83 -21.86 -3.44
C ARG A 189 7.75 -22.45 -4.84
N GLY A 190 6.64 -23.11 -5.19
CA GLY A 190 6.41 -23.66 -6.52
C GLY A 190 6.43 -22.60 -7.63
N LEU A 191 6.00 -21.36 -7.35
CA LEU A 191 6.02 -20.26 -8.31
C LEU A 191 7.42 -19.70 -8.59
N PHE A 192 8.40 -20.00 -7.73
CA PHE A 192 9.81 -19.59 -7.82
C PHE A 192 10.77 -20.75 -8.00
N SER A 193 10.29 -21.97 -8.26
CA SER A 193 11.11 -23.20 -8.23
C SER A 193 12.34 -23.15 -9.14
N GLU A 194 12.20 -22.66 -10.37
CA GLU A 194 13.31 -22.55 -11.32
C GLU A 194 14.35 -21.52 -10.84
N TRP A 195 13.89 -20.36 -10.39
CA TRP A 195 14.74 -19.32 -9.83
C TRP A 195 15.46 -19.80 -8.56
N LEU A 196 14.75 -20.45 -7.62
CA LEU A 196 15.32 -20.98 -6.38
C LEU A 196 16.43 -21.97 -6.67
N THR A 197 16.20 -22.93 -7.58
CA THR A 197 17.21 -23.93 -7.97
C THR A 197 18.49 -23.28 -8.50
N ALA A 198 18.36 -22.22 -9.29
CA ALA A 198 19.49 -21.51 -9.85
C ALA A 198 20.24 -20.66 -8.81
N VAL A 199 19.51 -19.97 -7.94
CA VAL A 199 20.11 -19.06 -6.94
C VAL A 199 20.77 -19.83 -5.80
N GLU A 200 20.24 -20.96 -5.36
CA GLU A 200 20.82 -21.80 -4.30
C GLU A 200 22.19 -22.37 -4.66
N GLN A 201 22.52 -22.45 -5.96
CA GLN A 201 23.82 -22.90 -6.44
C GLN A 201 24.88 -21.80 -6.50
N LEU A 202 24.50 -20.54 -6.27
CA LEU A 202 25.44 -19.41 -6.33
C LEU A 202 26.30 -19.35 -5.06
N ASP A 203 27.57 -19.05 -5.25
CA ASP A 203 28.48 -18.69 -4.16
C ASP A 203 28.37 -17.17 -3.89
N PRO A 204 27.89 -16.73 -2.72
CA PRO A 204 27.86 -15.32 -2.37
C PRO A 204 29.23 -14.63 -2.40
N ALA A 205 30.32 -15.37 -2.21
CA ALA A 205 31.71 -14.88 -2.27
C ALA A 205 32.29 -14.87 -3.69
N GLY A 206 31.65 -15.58 -4.63
CA GLY A 206 32.07 -15.63 -6.04
C GLY A 206 31.99 -14.28 -6.71
N GLU A 207 32.71 -14.11 -7.82
CA GLU A 207 32.65 -12.89 -8.63
C GLU A 207 31.28 -12.73 -9.29
N ALA A 208 30.76 -11.50 -9.29
CA ALA A 208 29.46 -11.19 -9.90
C ALA A 208 29.56 -11.19 -11.43
N ASP A 209 28.71 -11.95 -12.10
CA ASP A 209 28.52 -11.92 -13.55
C ASP A 209 27.26 -11.09 -13.90
N GLU A 210 27.44 -10.01 -14.64
CA GLU A 210 26.36 -9.07 -15.00
C GLU A 210 25.25 -9.73 -15.83
N ALA A 211 25.59 -10.63 -16.74
CA ALA A 211 24.58 -11.32 -17.57
C ALA A 211 23.76 -12.31 -16.73
N GLN A 212 24.43 -13.03 -15.82
CA GLN A 212 23.77 -13.93 -14.88
C GLN A 212 22.87 -13.17 -13.90
N LEU A 213 23.34 -12.03 -13.36
CA LEU A 213 22.54 -11.16 -12.47
C LEU A 213 21.28 -10.64 -13.18
N ALA A 214 21.41 -10.17 -14.42
CA ALA A 214 20.27 -9.68 -15.19
C ALA A 214 19.25 -10.80 -15.44
N ALA A 215 19.70 -12.00 -15.84
CA ALA A 215 18.83 -13.14 -16.11
C ALA A 215 18.08 -13.60 -14.86
N LEU A 216 18.77 -13.72 -13.72
CA LEU A 216 18.19 -14.16 -12.46
C LEU A 216 17.25 -13.09 -11.85
N ALA A 217 17.55 -11.82 -12.02
CA ALA A 217 16.65 -10.73 -11.60
C ALA A 217 15.35 -10.71 -12.41
N GLU A 218 15.43 -10.96 -13.72
CA GLU A 218 14.22 -11.06 -14.56
C GLU A 218 13.41 -12.32 -14.19
N GLU A 219 14.05 -13.46 -13.95
CA GLU A 219 13.33 -14.68 -13.51
C GLU A 219 12.67 -14.48 -12.13
N TYR A 220 13.34 -13.79 -11.20
CA TYR A 220 12.74 -13.40 -9.93
C TYR A 220 11.51 -12.49 -10.15
N ALA A 221 11.62 -11.50 -11.02
CA ALA A 221 10.51 -10.61 -11.36
C ALA A 221 9.34 -11.39 -12.01
N GLN A 222 9.63 -12.40 -12.85
CA GLN A 222 8.60 -13.30 -13.40
C GLN A 222 7.94 -14.13 -12.30
N GLY A 223 8.70 -14.64 -11.34
CA GLY A 223 8.18 -15.31 -10.15
C GLY A 223 7.20 -14.42 -9.38
N LEU A 224 7.56 -13.14 -9.14
CA LEU A 224 6.67 -12.16 -8.51
C LEU A 224 5.39 -11.93 -9.34
N ARG A 225 5.48 -11.87 -10.68
CA ARG A 225 4.31 -11.73 -11.55
C ARG A 225 3.40 -12.96 -11.50
N ARG A 226 3.99 -14.19 -11.48
CA ARG A 226 3.24 -15.44 -11.27
C ARG A 226 2.54 -15.45 -9.92
N ALA A 227 3.23 -15.05 -8.86
CA ALA A 227 2.68 -14.97 -7.51
C ALA A 227 1.53 -13.93 -7.42
N LYS A 228 1.70 -12.76 -8.04
CA LYS A 228 0.61 -11.77 -8.16
C LYS A 228 -0.62 -12.34 -8.85
N LYS A 229 -0.42 -13.04 -9.98
CA LYS A 229 -1.51 -13.70 -10.73
C LYS A 229 -2.20 -14.79 -9.90
N ALA A 230 -1.44 -15.48 -9.03
CA ALA A 230 -1.96 -16.46 -8.10
C ALA A 230 -2.61 -15.86 -6.85
N GLY A 231 -2.68 -14.52 -6.72
CA GLY A 231 -3.38 -13.81 -5.64
C GLY A 231 -2.56 -13.51 -4.41
N PHE A 232 -1.23 -13.66 -4.45
CA PHE A 232 -0.35 -13.19 -3.39
C PHE A 232 -0.25 -11.67 -3.34
N SER A 233 -0.08 -11.13 -2.17
CA SER A 233 -0.05 -9.69 -1.87
C SER A 233 1.31 -9.21 -1.35
N ASP A 234 2.05 -10.04 -0.61
CA ASP A 234 3.38 -9.70 -0.08
C ASP A 234 4.46 -9.98 -1.12
N LEU A 235 4.61 -9.05 -2.05
CA LEU A 235 5.46 -9.19 -3.24
C LEU A 235 6.49 -8.06 -3.30
N GLN A 236 7.68 -8.32 -2.79
CA GLN A 236 8.79 -7.36 -2.74
C GLN A 236 9.94 -7.76 -3.67
N PRO A 237 10.54 -6.78 -4.39
CA PRO A 237 10.17 -5.37 -4.47
C PRO A 237 8.97 -5.11 -5.38
N GLY A 238 8.11 -4.17 -4.98
CA GLY A 238 6.88 -3.86 -5.71
C GLY A 238 7.13 -3.22 -7.09
N ARG A 239 8.22 -2.48 -7.26
CA ARG A 239 8.64 -1.90 -8.56
C ARG A 239 9.04 -2.97 -9.59
N PHE A 240 9.36 -4.19 -9.19
CA PHE A 240 9.59 -5.29 -10.13
C PHE A 240 8.30 -5.75 -10.83
N LEU A 241 7.16 -5.50 -10.19
CA LEU A 241 5.84 -5.77 -10.77
C LEU A 241 5.36 -4.65 -11.69
N LEU A 242 5.69 -3.41 -11.33
CA LEU A 242 5.30 -2.20 -12.05
C LEU A 242 6.49 -1.23 -12.11
N PRO A 243 7.49 -1.50 -12.97
CA PRO A 243 8.72 -0.74 -13.04
C PRO A 243 8.52 0.71 -13.48
N GLY A 244 7.51 0.97 -14.33
CA GLY A 244 7.30 2.29 -14.90
C GLY A 244 8.51 2.76 -15.71
N GLU A 245 9.03 3.93 -15.37
CA GLU A 245 10.21 4.54 -15.99
C GLU A 245 11.53 3.78 -15.73
N LEU A 246 11.53 2.81 -14.83
CA LEU A 246 12.71 2.00 -14.48
C LEU A 246 12.79 0.69 -15.27
N GLU A 247 11.88 0.46 -16.22
CA GLU A 247 11.88 -0.77 -17.00
C GLU A 247 13.22 -0.95 -17.74
N GLY A 248 13.84 -2.12 -17.54
CA GLY A 248 15.16 -2.45 -18.09
C GLY A 248 16.37 -1.78 -17.41
N ALA A 249 16.16 -0.95 -16.39
CA ALA A 249 17.25 -0.28 -15.69
C ALA A 249 18.02 -1.25 -14.76
N PRO A 250 19.36 -1.17 -14.70
CA PRO A 250 20.17 -2.05 -13.83
C PRO A 250 19.83 -1.95 -12.34
N VAL A 251 19.19 -0.87 -11.89
CA VAL A 251 18.72 -0.70 -10.52
C VAL A 251 17.69 -1.76 -10.10
N LEU A 252 17.01 -2.40 -11.05
CA LEU A 252 16.08 -3.50 -10.82
C LEU A 252 16.73 -4.89 -10.96
N GLN A 253 18.06 -4.96 -11.17
CA GLN A 253 18.79 -6.22 -11.33
C GLN A 253 19.38 -6.68 -10.01
N PHE A 254 18.52 -6.98 -9.02
CA PHE A 254 18.89 -7.62 -7.76
C PHE A 254 17.79 -8.59 -7.32
N PHE A 255 18.13 -9.50 -6.43
CA PHE A 255 17.22 -10.52 -5.90
C PHE A 255 17.71 -10.96 -4.51
N PRO A 256 16.84 -11.54 -3.65
CA PRO A 256 17.28 -12.04 -2.35
C PRO A 256 18.17 -13.29 -2.52
N LEU A 257 18.98 -13.57 -1.51
CA LEU A 257 19.78 -14.80 -1.43
C LEU A 257 19.17 -15.71 -0.37
N PRO A 258 18.33 -16.70 -0.74
CA PRO A 258 17.67 -17.62 0.21
C PRO A 258 18.64 -18.40 1.08
N GLN A 259 19.82 -18.72 0.54
CA GLN A 259 20.90 -19.43 1.26
C GLN A 259 21.47 -18.63 2.45
N LEU A 260 21.11 -17.37 2.64
CA LEU A 260 21.47 -16.60 3.84
C LEU A 260 20.55 -16.90 5.04
N ASP A 261 19.61 -17.81 4.90
CA ASP A 261 18.79 -18.27 6.02
C ASP A 261 19.68 -18.83 7.13
N ALA A 262 19.55 -18.25 8.32
CA ALA A 262 20.36 -18.58 9.50
C ALA A 262 20.27 -20.06 9.93
N SER A 263 19.22 -20.78 9.48
CA SER A 263 19.03 -22.20 9.80
C SER A 263 19.90 -23.13 8.95
N GLN A 264 20.40 -22.67 7.81
CA GLN A 264 21.07 -23.53 6.82
C GLN A 264 22.54 -23.18 6.57
N HIS A 265 23.00 -21.96 6.86
CA HIS A 265 24.38 -21.54 6.57
C HIS A 265 25.04 -20.86 7.76
N ASN A 266 26.26 -21.30 8.05
CA ASN A 266 27.10 -20.83 9.16
C ASN A 266 27.94 -19.58 8.78
N THR A 267 27.62 -18.88 7.69
CA THR A 267 28.35 -17.67 7.27
C THR A 267 27.84 -16.46 8.03
N SER A 268 28.71 -15.89 8.87
CA SER A 268 28.30 -14.71 9.65
C SER A 268 28.11 -13.49 8.75
N ARG A 269 27.26 -12.58 9.19
CA ARG A 269 27.02 -11.31 8.51
C ARG A 269 28.31 -10.53 8.30
N GLU A 270 29.18 -10.49 9.32
CA GLU A 270 30.45 -9.78 9.27
C GLU A 270 31.36 -10.35 8.18
N THR A 271 31.34 -11.68 7.98
CA THR A 271 32.10 -12.33 6.89
C THR A 271 31.59 -11.89 5.52
N LEU A 272 30.30 -11.83 5.33
CA LEU A 272 29.68 -11.38 4.06
C LEU A 272 29.97 -9.88 3.78
N GLU A 273 29.90 -9.04 4.79
CA GLU A 273 30.17 -7.61 4.67
C GLU A 273 31.67 -7.30 4.40
N ALA A 274 32.55 -8.24 4.73
CA ALA A 274 33.99 -8.14 4.46
C ALA A 274 34.41 -8.67 3.07
N LEU A 275 33.47 -9.19 2.26
CA LEU A 275 33.75 -9.71 0.93
C LEU A 275 34.21 -8.59 -0.03
N PRO A 276 34.99 -8.91 -1.07
CA PRO A 276 35.40 -7.98 -2.10
C PRO A 276 34.20 -7.29 -2.78
N ALA A 277 34.37 -6.05 -3.20
CA ALA A 277 33.29 -5.24 -3.79
C ALA A 277 32.71 -5.83 -5.10
N ASN A 278 33.48 -6.67 -5.81
CA ASN A 278 33.05 -7.38 -7.02
C ASN A 278 32.42 -8.76 -6.71
N SER A 279 32.27 -9.13 -5.43
CA SER A 279 31.57 -10.36 -5.07
C SER A 279 30.08 -10.27 -5.38
N LEU A 280 29.43 -11.41 -5.57
CA LEU A 280 27.97 -11.50 -5.79
C LEU A 280 27.19 -10.80 -4.68
N TYR A 281 27.50 -11.12 -3.41
CA TYR A 281 26.84 -10.51 -2.26
C TYR A 281 26.99 -8.98 -2.23
N ALA A 282 28.24 -8.49 -2.38
CA ALA A 282 28.51 -7.06 -2.33
C ALA A 282 27.82 -6.30 -3.46
N THR A 283 27.78 -6.88 -4.67
CA THR A 283 27.10 -6.31 -5.84
C THR A 283 25.59 -6.21 -5.63
N LEU A 284 24.95 -7.30 -5.18
CA LEU A 284 23.51 -7.30 -4.87
C LEU A 284 23.17 -6.34 -3.74
N ALA A 285 23.97 -6.31 -2.67
CA ALA A 285 23.79 -5.39 -1.55
C ALA A 285 23.93 -3.91 -1.97
N ALA A 286 24.87 -3.60 -2.88
CA ALA A 286 25.05 -2.27 -3.43
C ALA A 286 23.84 -1.83 -4.27
N ARG A 287 23.31 -2.72 -5.13
CA ARG A 287 22.10 -2.47 -5.94
C ARG A 287 20.85 -2.28 -5.08
N PHE A 288 20.66 -3.13 -4.07
CA PHE A 288 19.58 -2.99 -3.10
C PHE A 288 19.64 -1.64 -2.38
N ARG A 289 20.81 -1.25 -1.89
CA ARG A 289 21.03 0.06 -1.25
C ARG A 289 20.75 1.23 -2.21
N TYR A 290 21.20 1.11 -3.46
CA TYR A 290 20.93 2.12 -4.49
C TYR A 290 19.43 2.24 -4.76
N TYR A 291 18.72 1.10 -4.89
CA TYR A 291 17.28 1.06 -5.04
C TYR A 291 16.55 1.76 -3.89
N GLN A 292 16.92 1.47 -2.65
CA GLN A 292 16.36 2.16 -1.48
C GLN A 292 16.56 3.68 -1.56
N GLN A 293 17.76 4.13 -1.93
CA GLN A 293 18.13 5.54 -1.90
C GLN A 293 17.57 6.33 -3.07
N GLN A 294 17.53 5.75 -4.26
CA GLN A 294 17.18 6.47 -5.49
C GLN A 294 15.74 6.21 -5.96
N VAL A 295 15.09 5.14 -5.49
CA VAL A 295 13.73 4.79 -5.90
C VAL A 295 12.76 4.91 -4.73
N VAL A 296 12.99 4.16 -3.65
CA VAL A 296 12.01 4.07 -2.55
C VAL A 296 11.98 5.35 -1.72
N LYS A 297 13.14 5.86 -1.34
CA LYS A 297 13.25 7.05 -0.48
C LYS A 297 12.73 8.33 -1.12
N PRO A 298 12.97 8.61 -2.42
CA PRO A 298 12.33 9.71 -3.12
C PRO A 298 10.81 9.59 -3.15
N PHE A 299 10.26 8.41 -3.51
CA PHE A 299 8.80 8.20 -3.47
C PHE A 299 8.22 8.49 -2.08
N TYR A 300 8.85 7.97 -1.02
CA TYR A 300 8.45 8.25 0.36
C TYR A 300 8.47 9.74 0.68
N ARG A 301 9.57 10.45 0.34
CA ARG A 301 9.78 11.87 0.67
C ARG A 301 8.89 12.80 -0.15
N ASP A 302 8.79 12.57 -1.45
CA ASP A 302 8.23 13.54 -2.39
C ASP A 302 6.72 13.37 -2.60
N HIS A 303 6.21 12.15 -2.37
CA HIS A 303 4.80 11.82 -2.51
C HIS A 303 4.17 11.35 -1.20
N PHE A 304 4.58 10.21 -0.68
CA PHE A 304 3.91 9.53 0.43
C PHE A 304 3.77 10.39 1.69
N ARG A 305 4.83 11.09 2.11
CA ARG A 305 4.81 11.98 3.29
C ARG A 305 3.96 13.23 3.14
N ARG A 306 3.56 13.58 1.91
CA ARG A 306 2.77 14.79 1.63
C ARG A 306 1.27 14.55 1.70
N PHE A 307 0.82 13.32 1.81
CA PHE A 307 -0.59 13.00 1.94
C PHE A 307 -1.08 13.31 3.36
N ASP A 308 -2.21 13.98 3.47
CA ASP A 308 -2.87 14.23 4.75
C ASP A 308 -3.70 13.01 5.17
N ARG A 309 -4.30 12.31 4.19
CA ARG A 309 -5.16 11.16 4.37
C ARG A 309 -4.83 10.09 3.36
N GLN A 310 -5.02 8.84 3.77
CA GLN A 310 -4.82 7.72 2.86
C GLN A 310 -5.91 6.67 3.02
N ILE A 311 -6.36 6.15 1.88
CA ILE A 311 -7.23 4.98 1.80
C ILE A 311 -6.42 3.85 1.14
N VAL A 312 -6.37 2.70 1.80
CA VAL A 312 -5.82 1.46 1.25
C VAL A 312 -6.97 0.49 1.01
N LEU A 313 -7.25 0.21 -0.25
CA LEU A 313 -8.26 -0.75 -0.66
C LEU A 313 -7.67 -2.16 -0.63
N VAL A 314 -8.42 -3.11 -0.09
CA VAL A 314 -7.96 -4.49 0.11
C VAL A 314 -9.07 -5.47 -0.26
N ASP A 315 -8.74 -6.44 -1.11
CA ASP A 315 -9.64 -7.54 -1.46
C ASP A 315 -9.52 -8.67 -0.42
N VAL A 316 -10.11 -8.44 0.75
CA VAL A 316 -10.07 -9.41 1.87
C VAL A 316 -10.84 -10.69 1.51
N LEU A 317 -11.97 -10.56 0.83
CA LEU A 317 -12.81 -11.70 0.48
C LEU A 317 -12.15 -12.59 -0.57
N GLY A 318 -11.48 -11.98 -1.55
CA GLY A 318 -10.67 -12.72 -2.53
C GLY A 318 -9.57 -13.54 -1.87
N ALA A 319 -8.88 -12.96 -0.88
CA ALA A 319 -7.83 -13.66 -0.13
C ALA A 319 -8.40 -14.81 0.72
N LEU A 320 -9.53 -14.59 1.40
CA LEU A 320 -10.22 -15.65 2.18
C LEU A 320 -10.66 -16.81 1.28
N ASN A 321 -11.28 -16.51 0.15
CA ASN A 321 -11.71 -17.54 -0.82
C ASN A 321 -10.55 -18.32 -1.44
N ALA A 322 -9.38 -17.70 -1.57
CA ALA A 322 -8.18 -18.35 -2.10
C ALA A 322 -7.47 -19.26 -1.08
N GLY A 323 -7.90 -19.23 0.18
CA GLY A 323 -7.45 -20.14 1.23
C GLY A 323 -6.47 -19.51 2.23
N PRO A 324 -6.07 -20.32 3.27
CA PRO A 324 -5.32 -19.81 4.41
C PRO A 324 -3.99 -19.14 4.04
N GLU A 325 -3.23 -19.74 3.13
CA GLU A 325 -1.93 -19.22 2.70
C GLU A 325 -2.04 -17.82 2.10
N ARG A 326 -3.08 -17.54 1.31
CA ARG A 326 -3.34 -16.21 0.73
C ARG A 326 -3.77 -15.20 1.77
N PHE A 327 -4.55 -15.62 2.74
CA PHE A 327 -4.99 -14.75 3.83
C PHE A 327 -3.84 -14.39 4.76
N GLU A 328 -2.96 -15.33 5.07
CA GLU A 328 -1.75 -15.09 5.86
C GLU A 328 -0.78 -14.16 5.14
N ASP A 329 -0.56 -14.37 3.85
CA ASP A 329 0.25 -13.51 2.99
C ASP A 329 -0.30 -12.07 2.94
N LEU A 330 -1.61 -11.90 2.74
CA LEU A 330 -2.26 -10.58 2.81
C LEU A 330 -2.08 -9.94 4.19
N SER A 331 -2.22 -10.73 5.26
CA SER A 331 -2.07 -10.25 6.63
C SER A 331 -0.62 -9.83 6.91
N SER A 332 0.37 -10.53 6.35
CA SER A 332 1.79 -10.15 6.40
C SER A 332 2.03 -8.84 5.69
N ALA A 333 1.58 -8.71 4.43
CA ALA A 333 1.70 -7.48 3.66
C ALA A 333 1.10 -6.27 4.40
N LEU A 334 -0.08 -6.43 4.98
CA LEU A 334 -0.74 -5.35 5.74
C LEU A 334 0.02 -4.99 7.02
N ARG A 335 0.56 -5.97 7.75
CA ARG A 335 1.37 -5.71 8.95
C ARG A 335 2.64 -4.93 8.62
N GLN A 336 3.38 -5.35 7.60
CA GLN A 336 4.59 -4.66 7.14
C GLN A 336 4.27 -3.23 6.68
N LEU A 337 3.17 -3.07 5.95
CA LEU A 337 2.69 -1.77 5.53
C LEU A 337 2.36 -0.87 6.72
N MET A 338 1.65 -1.37 7.73
CA MET A 338 1.31 -0.61 8.95
C MET A 338 2.57 -0.12 9.69
N HIS A 339 3.60 -0.96 9.80
CA HIS A 339 4.89 -0.55 10.36
C HIS A 339 5.56 0.57 9.55
N SER A 340 5.36 0.60 8.24
CA SER A 340 5.92 1.64 7.37
C SER A 340 5.26 3.01 7.58
N PHE A 341 4.00 3.06 7.99
CA PHE A 341 3.32 4.31 8.37
C PHE A 341 3.89 4.94 9.65
N ASP A 342 4.50 4.14 10.52
CA ASP A 342 5.19 4.60 11.72
C ASP A 342 6.66 5.01 11.47
N TYR A 343 7.17 4.74 10.26
CA TYR A 343 8.53 5.10 9.85
C TYR A 343 8.71 6.62 9.85
N GLY A 344 9.60 7.11 10.71
CA GLY A 344 9.87 8.55 10.90
C GLY A 344 9.45 9.09 12.27
N GLN A 345 8.83 8.29 13.14
CA GLN A 345 8.46 8.70 14.49
C GLN A 345 9.60 8.62 15.51
N ARG A 346 10.79 8.15 15.14
CA ARG A 346 11.89 7.83 16.08
C ARG A 346 12.63 9.02 16.68
N SER A 347 12.39 10.27 16.24
CA SER A 347 13.01 11.46 16.85
C SER A 347 11.95 12.45 17.32
N LEU A 348 12.11 12.95 18.56
CA LEU A 348 11.25 14.00 19.14
C LEU A 348 11.27 15.28 18.29
N LEU A 349 12.39 15.59 17.64
CA LEU A 349 12.56 16.76 16.77
C LEU A 349 11.83 16.58 15.43
N THR A 350 11.82 15.38 14.85
CA THR A 350 11.07 15.09 13.60
C THR A 350 9.56 15.08 13.83
N ARG A 351 9.09 14.84 15.06
CA ARG A 351 7.67 14.94 15.43
C ARG A 351 7.08 16.34 15.24
N LEU A 352 7.88 17.39 15.38
CA LEU A 352 7.42 18.78 15.30
C LEU A 352 7.34 19.33 13.88
N PHE A 353 8.13 18.78 12.93
CA PHE A 353 8.30 19.35 11.60
C PHE A 353 7.95 18.40 10.44
N ALA A 354 7.62 17.14 10.69
CA ALA A 354 7.27 16.20 9.64
C ALA A 354 5.75 16.21 9.39
N PRO A 355 5.29 16.45 8.15
CA PRO A 355 3.90 16.20 7.79
C PRO A 355 3.58 14.71 8.00
N ARG A 356 2.44 14.43 8.58
CA ARG A 356 1.94 13.07 8.89
C ARG A 356 0.77 12.77 7.98
N ILE A 357 0.67 11.51 7.57
CA ILE A 357 -0.64 10.96 7.26
C ILE A 357 -1.41 10.93 8.58
N ASP A 358 -2.23 11.94 8.81
CA ASP A 358 -2.99 12.07 10.05
C ASP A 358 -3.96 10.91 10.23
N ARG A 359 -4.41 10.30 9.13
CA ARG A 359 -5.38 9.21 9.14
C ARG A 359 -5.22 8.27 7.96
N LEU A 360 -5.22 6.99 8.29
CA LEU A 360 -5.23 5.87 7.38
C LEU A 360 -6.58 5.15 7.51
N ALA A 361 -7.22 4.87 6.38
CA ALA A 361 -8.37 3.98 6.29
C ALA A 361 -7.98 2.74 5.48
N ILE A 362 -8.18 1.56 6.04
CA ILE A 362 -8.13 0.30 5.31
C ILE A 362 -9.58 -0.08 4.99
N ALA A 363 -9.89 -0.23 3.72
CA ALA A 363 -11.24 -0.53 3.27
C ALA A 363 -11.26 -1.87 2.54
N ALA A 364 -12.02 -2.83 3.08
CA ALA A 364 -12.34 -4.07 2.38
C ALA A 364 -13.24 -3.75 1.18
N THR A 365 -12.85 -4.22 0.00
CA THR A 365 -13.60 -4.04 -1.24
C THR A 365 -14.33 -5.30 -1.63
N LYS A 366 -15.19 -5.20 -2.65
CA LYS A 366 -15.98 -6.32 -3.21
C LYS A 366 -16.90 -7.00 -2.18
N ALA A 367 -17.36 -6.23 -1.18
CA ALA A 367 -18.30 -6.74 -0.16
C ALA A 367 -19.66 -7.13 -0.78
N ASP A 368 -19.98 -6.61 -1.95
CA ASP A 368 -21.14 -6.95 -2.77
C ASP A 368 -21.09 -8.39 -3.35
N HIS A 369 -19.94 -9.05 -3.28
CA HIS A 369 -19.82 -10.47 -3.64
C HIS A 369 -20.31 -11.42 -2.53
N VAL A 370 -20.62 -10.89 -1.32
CA VAL A 370 -21.23 -11.66 -0.25
C VAL A 370 -22.72 -11.40 -0.27
N THR A 371 -23.50 -12.45 -0.51
CA THR A 371 -24.96 -12.36 -0.40
C THR A 371 -25.32 -12.14 1.08
N PRO A 372 -26.16 -11.15 1.41
CA PRO A 372 -26.73 -11.09 2.76
C PRO A 372 -27.64 -12.29 2.92
N ASP A 373 -27.38 -13.14 3.92
CA ASP A 373 -28.26 -14.21 4.38
C ASP A 373 -29.47 -13.62 5.12
#